data_e3c7ea5d507c8f415c3afd2fe04b5c4d
#
_entry.id   e3c7ea5d507c8f415c3afd2fe04b5c4d
#
_cell.length_a   1.000
_cell.length_b   1.000
_cell.length_c   1.000
_cell.angle_alpha   90.00
_cell.angle_beta   90.00
_cell.angle_gamma   90.00
#
_symmetry.space_group_name_H-M   'P 1'
#
loop_
_entity.id
_entity.type
_entity.pdbx_description
1 polymer ?
#
loop_
_entity_poly.entity_id
_entity_poly.type
_entity_poly.pdbx_seq_one_letter_code
_entity_poly.pdbx_strand_id
1 'polypeptide(L)'
;YEGYVNDMVDVELNQSQYDSLCAWVYNLGPTNFQSSTLLKDLNEKKYNEIPQQIKRWNKAGGEVLDGLIRRREAEALLFQGKEWHEV
;
A
#
# COMPACT_ATOMS: atom_id res chain seq x y z
N TYR A 1 -3.99 -4.07 -12.82
CA TYR A 1 -3.90 -3.60 -11.43
C TYR A 1 -4.14 -2.10 -11.31
N GLU A 2 -3.73 -1.35 -12.30
CA GLU A 2 -4.01 0.08 -12.35
C GLU A 2 -5.50 0.36 -12.35
N GLY A 3 -6.27 -0.44 -13.07
CA GLY A 3 -7.72 -0.31 -13.10
C GLY A 3 -8.37 -0.48 -11.74
N TYR A 4 -7.88 -1.40 -10.93
CA TYR A 4 -8.43 -1.60 -9.59
C TYR A 4 -8.17 -0.41 -8.69
N VAL A 5 -6.97 0.17 -8.76
CA VAL A 5 -6.64 1.36 -7.96
C VAL A 5 -7.52 2.53 -8.40
N ASN A 6 -7.66 2.76 -9.71
CA ASN A 6 -8.49 3.83 -10.23
C ASN A 6 -9.96 3.69 -9.85
N ASP A 7 -10.47 2.45 -9.86
CA ASP A 7 -11.90 2.20 -9.56
C ASP A 7 -12.24 2.33 -8.08
N MET A 8 -11.31 1.97 -7.21
CA MET A 8 -11.56 1.88 -5.77
C MET A 8 -11.18 3.14 -4.99
N VAL A 9 -10.24 3.93 -5.50
CA VAL A 9 -9.73 5.12 -4.82
C VAL A 9 -10.49 6.34 -5.29
N ASP A 10 -11.10 7.05 -4.34
CA ASP A 10 -11.94 8.23 -4.60
C ASP A 10 -11.21 9.55 -4.41
N VAL A 11 -9.92 9.51 -4.10
CA VAL A 11 -9.11 10.70 -3.82
C VAL A 11 -7.97 10.83 -4.81
N GLU A 12 -7.42 12.04 -4.93
CA GLU A 12 -6.28 12.27 -5.80
C GLU A 12 -4.99 11.69 -5.20
N LEU A 13 -4.18 11.09 -6.07
CA LEU A 13 -2.88 10.52 -5.72
C LEU A 13 -1.81 11.09 -6.63
N ASN A 14 -0.63 11.39 -6.07
CA ASN A 14 0.53 11.68 -6.91
C ASN A 14 1.09 10.38 -7.48
N GLN A 15 2.05 10.47 -8.39
CA GLN A 15 2.59 9.30 -9.07
C GLN A 15 3.21 8.29 -8.09
N SER A 16 3.95 8.76 -7.10
CA SER A 16 4.58 7.89 -6.11
C SER A 16 3.54 7.13 -5.27
N GLN A 17 2.49 7.80 -4.87
CA GLN A 17 1.39 7.17 -4.13
C GLN A 17 0.68 6.13 -4.98
N TYR A 18 0.41 6.46 -6.22
CA TYR A 18 -0.25 5.58 -7.17
C TYR A 18 0.59 4.32 -7.41
N ASP A 19 1.89 4.49 -7.68
CA ASP A 19 2.81 3.38 -7.92
C ASP A 19 2.89 2.45 -6.70
N SER A 20 2.93 3.02 -5.50
CA SER A 20 2.97 2.26 -4.26
C SER A 20 1.73 1.37 -4.11
N LEU A 21 0.56 1.93 -4.36
CA LEU A 21 -0.70 1.19 -4.25
C LEU A 21 -0.84 0.13 -5.34
N CYS A 22 -0.36 0.42 -6.55
CA CYS A 22 -0.34 -0.58 -7.62
C CYS A 22 0.54 -1.77 -7.23
N ALA A 23 1.71 -1.53 -6.64
CA ALA A 23 2.58 -2.59 -6.17
C ALA A 23 1.92 -3.40 -5.05
N TRP A 24 1.25 -2.73 -4.12
CA TRP A 24 0.52 -3.37 -3.02
C TRP A 24 -0.57 -4.30 -3.57
N VAL A 25 -1.38 -3.80 -4.50
CA VAL A 25 -2.45 -4.60 -5.12
C VAL A 25 -1.89 -5.76 -5.92
N TYR A 26 -0.78 -5.55 -6.64
CA TYR A 26 -0.11 -6.61 -7.39
C TYR A 26 0.30 -7.77 -6.47
N ASN A 27 0.80 -7.46 -5.29
CA ASN A 27 1.29 -8.47 -4.35
C ASN A 27 0.20 -9.13 -3.51
N LEU A 28 -0.81 -8.38 -3.12
CA LEU A 28 -1.80 -8.83 -2.14
C LEU A 28 -3.18 -9.07 -2.73
N GLY A 29 -3.41 -8.58 -3.95
CA GLY A 29 -4.65 -8.79 -4.68
C GLY A 29 -5.69 -7.71 -4.45
N PRO A 30 -6.60 -7.52 -5.43
CA PRO A 30 -7.63 -6.50 -5.36
C PRO A 30 -8.69 -6.75 -4.28
N THR A 31 -8.96 -8.02 -3.96
CA THR A 31 -9.93 -8.36 -2.92
C THR A 31 -9.44 -7.90 -1.55
N ASN A 32 -8.15 -8.10 -1.25
CA ASN A 32 -7.56 -7.62 -0.01
C ASN A 32 -7.56 -6.08 0.04
N PHE A 33 -7.29 -5.44 -1.09
CA PHE A 33 -7.31 -3.98 -1.17
C PHE A 33 -8.72 -3.44 -0.89
N GLN A 34 -9.73 -4.04 -1.52
CA GLN A 34 -11.12 -3.60 -1.39
C GLN A 34 -11.60 -3.67 0.06
N SER A 35 -11.20 -4.70 0.81
CA SER A 35 -11.63 -4.91 2.19
C SER A 35 -10.68 -4.32 3.23
N SER A 36 -9.61 -3.65 2.81
CA SER A 36 -8.59 -3.17 3.73
C SER A 36 -8.97 -1.86 4.41
N THR A 37 -8.48 -1.70 5.64
CA THR A 37 -8.54 -0.42 6.35
C THR A 37 -7.71 0.64 5.62
N LEU A 38 -6.67 0.21 4.90
CA LEU A 38 -5.84 1.08 4.08
C LEU A 38 -6.69 1.85 3.07
N LEU A 39 -7.54 1.16 2.33
CA LEU A 39 -8.40 1.81 1.33
C LEU A 39 -9.40 2.77 2.01
N LYS A 40 -9.98 2.34 3.12
CA LYS A 40 -10.90 3.18 3.88
C LYS A 40 -10.23 4.47 4.33
N ASP A 41 -9.06 4.36 4.94
CA ASP A 41 -8.30 5.52 5.42
C ASP A 41 -7.89 6.42 4.26
N LEU A 42 -7.50 5.84 3.14
CA LEU A 42 -7.12 6.60 1.95
C LEU A 42 -8.29 7.45 1.43
N ASN A 43 -9.47 6.85 1.33
CA ASN A 43 -10.66 7.56 0.85
C ASN A 43 -11.17 8.60 1.86
N GLU A 44 -10.77 8.49 3.11
CA GLU A 44 -11.02 9.51 4.14
C GLU A 44 -9.92 10.58 4.18
N LYS A 45 -8.99 10.54 3.23
CA LYS A 45 -7.87 11.48 3.09
C LYS A 45 -6.87 11.42 4.25
N LYS A 46 -6.74 10.26 4.88
CA LYS A 46 -5.79 10.05 5.99
C LYS A 46 -4.43 9.60 5.45
N TYR A 47 -3.83 10.43 4.61
CA TYR A 47 -2.58 10.08 3.92
C TYR A 47 -1.43 9.76 4.87
N ASN A 48 -1.38 10.41 6.02
CA ASN A 48 -0.31 10.19 7.00
C ASN A 48 -0.35 8.81 7.64
N GLU A 49 -1.49 8.14 7.60
CA GLU A 49 -1.66 6.82 8.18
C GLU A 49 -1.39 5.70 7.19
N ILE A 50 -1.37 6.00 5.89
CA ILE A 50 -1.26 4.98 4.85
C ILE A 50 0.05 4.19 4.92
N PRO A 51 1.23 4.79 5.13
CA PRO A 51 2.46 4.00 5.23
C PRO A 51 2.39 2.95 6.35
N GLN A 52 1.80 3.27 7.48
CA GLN A 52 1.63 2.31 8.57
C GLN A 52 0.66 1.20 8.21
N GLN A 53 -0.42 1.52 7.51
CA GLN A 53 -1.37 0.52 7.03
C GLN A 53 -0.71 -0.43 6.02
N ILE A 54 0.12 0.08 5.13
CA ILE A 54 0.89 -0.74 4.20
C ILE A 54 1.75 -1.75 4.96
N LYS A 55 2.44 -1.30 6.00
CA LYS A 55 3.37 -2.15 6.79
C LYS A 55 2.67 -3.26 7.56
N ARG A 56 1.38 -3.14 7.81
CA ARG A 56 0.63 -4.17 8.55
C ARG A 56 0.48 -5.47 7.77
N TRP A 57 0.66 -5.45 6.47
CA TRP A 57 0.47 -6.61 5.60
C TRP A 57 1.79 -7.35 5.36
N ASN A 58 2.41 -7.79 6.44
CA ASN A 58 3.73 -8.45 6.42
C ASN A 58 3.66 -9.93 6.79
N LYS A 59 2.47 -10.54 6.80
CA LYS A 59 2.29 -11.93 7.20
C LYS A 59 1.88 -12.80 6.03
N ALA A 60 2.36 -14.04 6.04
CA ALA A 60 1.88 -15.09 5.15
C ALA A 60 1.61 -16.32 5.98
N GLY A 61 0.40 -16.91 5.84
CA GLY A 61 0.01 -18.08 6.62
C GLY A 61 -0.01 -17.82 8.13
N GLY A 62 -0.22 -16.56 8.54
CA GLY A 62 -0.22 -16.17 9.95
C GLY A 62 1.14 -15.86 10.54
N GLU A 63 2.22 -16.01 9.76
CA GLU A 63 3.58 -15.73 10.20
C GLU A 63 4.14 -14.47 9.56
N VAL A 64 4.90 -13.70 10.35
CA VAL A 64 5.63 -12.54 9.84
C VAL A 64 6.90 -13.01 9.12
N LEU A 65 7.07 -12.60 7.86
CA LEU A 65 8.23 -12.97 7.04
C LEU A 65 9.08 -11.76 6.75
N ASP A 66 10.42 -11.90 6.90
CA ASP A 66 11.35 -10.79 6.68
C ASP A 66 11.26 -10.20 5.28
N GLY A 67 11.09 -11.04 4.27
CA GLY A 67 10.92 -10.58 2.89
C GLY A 67 9.69 -9.71 2.70
N LEU A 68 8.60 -10.05 3.38
CA LEU A 68 7.36 -9.26 3.33
C LEU A 68 7.51 -7.94 4.09
N ILE A 69 8.22 -7.94 5.21
CA ILE A 69 8.51 -6.72 5.96
C ILE A 69 9.24 -5.72 5.06
N ARG A 70 10.29 -6.17 4.38
CA ARG A 70 11.08 -5.32 3.48
C ARG A 70 10.24 -4.78 2.34
N ARG A 71 9.38 -5.61 1.76
CA ARG A 71 8.52 -5.21 0.65
C ARG A 71 7.52 -4.14 1.10
N ARG A 72 6.89 -4.35 2.25
CA ARG A 72 5.94 -3.36 2.78
C ARG A 72 6.62 -2.06 3.15
N GLU A 73 7.84 -2.12 3.67
CA GLU A 73 8.62 -0.92 3.95
C GLU A 73 8.96 -0.16 2.68
N ALA A 74 9.36 -0.86 1.62
CA ALA A 74 9.64 -0.23 0.33
C ALA A 74 8.40 0.45 -0.24
N GLU A 75 7.25 -0.20 -0.18
CA GLU A 75 5.99 0.37 -0.65
C GLU A 75 5.60 1.59 0.18
N ALA A 76 5.77 1.53 1.49
CA ALA A 76 5.47 2.65 2.38
C ALA A 76 6.36 3.86 2.09
N LEU A 77 7.64 3.63 1.82
CA LEU A 77 8.56 4.70 1.44
C LEU A 77 8.18 5.31 0.10
N LEU A 78 7.84 4.48 -0.87
CA LEU A 78 7.40 4.96 -2.18
C LEU A 78 6.14 5.82 -2.04
N PHE A 79 5.20 5.41 -1.21
CA PHE A 79 3.99 6.21 -0.95
C PHE A 79 4.33 7.59 -0.41
N GLN A 80 5.37 7.68 0.41
CA GLN A 80 5.84 8.96 0.99
C GLN A 80 6.68 9.78 0.01
N GLY A 81 6.93 9.28 -1.19
CA GLY A 81 7.79 9.94 -2.17
C GLY A 81 9.27 9.74 -1.91
N LYS A 82 9.62 8.73 -1.12
CA LYS A 82 11.02 8.38 -0.82
C LYS A 82 11.42 7.14 -1.59
N GLU A 83 12.71 6.99 -1.82
CA GLU A 83 13.23 5.80 -2.47
C GLU A 83 13.49 4.71 -1.44
N TRP A 84 13.20 3.45 -1.83
CA TRP A 84 13.27 2.32 -0.91
C TRP A 84 14.67 2.07 -0.33
N HIS A 85 15.73 2.47 -1.05
CA HIS A 85 17.09 2.27 -0.57
C HIS A 85 17.54 3.33 0.45
N GLU A 86 16.68 4.25 0.80
CA GLU A 86 16.94 5.23 1.86
C GLU A 86 16.63 4.68 3.26
N VAL A 87 16.22 3.44 3.33
CA VAL A 87 15.93 2.76 4.60
C VAL A 87 17.21 2.51 5.38
#